data_c1f1c4ad9e7d478dbaf08981fc756fe4
#
_entry.id   c1f1c4ad9e7d478dbaf08981fc756fe4
#
_cell.length_a   1.000
_cell.length_b   1.000
_cell.length_c   1.000
_cell.angle_alpha   90.00
_cell.angle_beta   90.00
_cell.angle_gamma   90.00
#
_symmetry.space_group_name_H-M   'P 1'
#
loop_
_entity.id
_entity.type
_entity.pdbx_description
1 polymer ?
#
loop_
_entity_poly.entity_id
_entity_poly.type
_entity_poly.pdbx_seq_one_letter_code
_entity_poly.pdbx_strand_id
1 'polypeptide(L)'
;YERAFSFKEGLGMVVLNSQYGFIDHTGQIRIPFKYAAAHSFEQECARVCHDGLWGLIDRQGNYILPPTYSQMEQFAEGLALVSLHNKVGFINKKGEVVIPLEYDNGCSFSEGLAAVCIESQSSKWGYINKDNEEVLPFKYDIAEPFYNNIARVGLYGKSMKINKQGSECL
;
A
#
# COMPACT_ATOMS: atom_id res chain seq x y z
N TYR A 1 29.24 -2.70 0.69
CA TYR A 1 27.86 -2.22 0.88
C TYR A 1 27.62 -1.91 2.35
N GLU A 2 26.84 -0.87 2.62
CA GLU A 2 26.47 -0.47 3.99
C GLU A 2 25.41 -1.42 4.57
N ARG A 3 24.48 -1.87 3.72
CA ARG A 3 23.45 -2.86 4.03
C ARG A 3 23.16 -3.74 2.83
N ALA A 4 22.80 -4.98 3.10
CA ALA A 4 22.37 -5.94 2.10
C ALA A 4 21.14 -6.69 2.63
N PHE A 5 20.22 -6.98 1.75
CA PHE A 5 18.97 -7.66 2.06
C PHE A 5 18.89 -9.00 1.31
N SER A 6 18.02 -9.88 1.74
CA SER A 6 17.82 -11.17 1.11
C SER A 6 17.44 -11.02 -0.37
N PHE A 7 17.96 -11.91 -1.19
CA PHE A 7 17.56 -11.98 -2.60
C PHE A 7 16.08 -12.33 -2.73
N LYS A 8 15.41 -11.55 -3.55
CA LYS A 8 14.02 -11.79 -3.97
C LYS A 8 13.96 -11.73 -5.49
N GLU A 9 13.34 -12.73 -6.09
CA GLU A 9 13.18 -12.83 -7.56
C GLU A 9 14.49 -12.66 -8.34
N GLY A 10 15.61 -13.16 -7.76
CA GLY A 10 16.94 -13.13 -8.39
C GLY A 10 17.72 -11.84 -8.19
N LEU A 11 17.17 -10.85 -7.49
CA LEU A 11 17.82 -9.59 -7.18
C LEU A 11 17.94 -9.35 -5.68
N GLY A 12 19.14 -8.94 -5.24
CA GLY A 12 19.43 -8.52 -3.88
C GLY A 12 19.41 -7.00 -3.78
N MET A 13 18.58 -6.47 -2.90
CA MET A 13 18.59 -5.04 -2.59
C MET A 13 19.80 -4.72 -1.72
N VAL A 14 20.57 -3.70 -2.07
CA VAL A 14 21.78 -3.27 -1.36
C VAL A 14 21.82 -1.75 -1.22
N VAL A 15 22.56 -1.28 -0.21
CA VAL A 15 22.75 0.15 0.05
C VAL A 15 24.22 0.50 -0.07
N LEU A 16 24.52 1.55 -0.81
CA LEU A 16 25.85 2.13 -0.97
C LEU A 16 25.72 3.67 -1.01
N ASN A 17 26.53 4.38 -0.21
CA ASN A 17 26.46 5.84 -0.07
C ASN A 17 25.04 6.34 0.23
N SER A 18 24.36 5.65 1.15
CA SER A 18 22.97 5.92 1.55
C SER A 18 21.93 5.82 0.41
N GLN A 19 22.30 5.24 -0.73
CA GLN A 19 21.40 5.01 -1.85
C GLN A 19 21.13 3.52 -2.06
N TYR A 20 19.92 3.18 -2.43
CA TYR A 20 19.47 1.84 -2.72
C TYR A 20 19.66 1.51 -4.20
N GLY A 21 20.10 0.29 -4.46
CA GLY A 21 20.24 -0.32 -5.77
C GLY A 21 20.08 -1.83 -5.67
N PHE A 22 20.21 -2.53 -6.78
CA PHE A 22 20.02 -3.98 -6.81
C PHE A 22 21.15 -4.67 -7.56
N ILE A 23 21.58 -5.82 -7.03
CA ILE A 23 22.61 -6.69 -7.59
C ILE A 23 22.02 -8.07 -7.89
N ASP A 24 22.68 -8.80 -8.78
CA ASP A 24 22.40 -10.23 -8.98
C ASP A 24 23.25 -11.12 -8.06
N HIS A 25 23.06 -12.43 -8.16
CA HIS A 25 23.78 -13.44 -7.36
C HIS A 25 25.30 -13.47 -7.62
N THR A 26 25.78 -12.88 -8.72
CA THR A 26 27.20 -12.75 -9.00
C THR A 26 27.81 -11.49 -8.39
N GLY A 27 27.00 -10.63 -7.78
CA GLY A 27 27.38 -9.33 -7.24
C GLY A 27 27.42 -8.21 -8.29
N GLN A 28 26.96 -8.48 -9.53
CA GLN A 28 26.89 -7.47 -10.57
C GLN A 28 25.72 -6.52 -10.32
N ILE A 29 25.99 -5.21 -10.43
CA ILE A 29 24.94 -4.18 -10.31
C ILE A 29 23.98 -4.30 -11.51
N ARG A 30 22.72 -4.53 -11.20
CA ARG A 30 21.64 -4.62 -12.20
C ARG A 30 20.82 -3.33 -12.25
N ILE A 31 20.60 -2.73 -11.10
CA ILE A 31 19.88 -1.45 -10.98
C ILE A 31 20.77 -0.50 -10.18
N PRO A 32 21.15 0.65 -10.77
CA PRO A 32 22.08 1.58 -10.14
C PRO A 32 21.61 2.13 -8.79
N PHE A 33 22.56 2.53 -7.96
CA PHE A 33 22.31 3.20 -6.68
C PHE A 33 21.87 4.63 -6.92
N LYS A 34 20.56 4.88 -6.81
CA LYS A 34 19.98 6.21 -7.04
C LYS A 34 18.73 6.48 -6.22
N TYR A 35 18.19 5.48 -5.55
CA TYR A 35 16.95 5.62 -4.79
C TYR A 35 17.22 5.97 -3.34
N ALA A 36 16.46 6.91 -2.78
CA ALA A 36 16.53 7.29 -1.37
C ALA A 36 15.98 6.18 -0.45
N ALA A 37 15.04 5.39 -0.96
CA ALA A 37 14.51 4.19 -0.32
C ALA A 37 14.04 3.20 -1.39
N ALA A 38 14.03 1.92 -1.03
CA ALA A 38 13.50 0.86 -1.89
C ALA A 38 12.96 -0.29 -1.05
N HIS A 39 12.12 -1.10 -1.66
CA HIS A 39 11.71 -2.42 -1.14
C HIS A 39 12.18 -3.50 -2.10
N SER A 40 12.36 -4.71 -1.59
CA SER A 40 12.72 -5.87 -2.41
C SER A 40 11.66 -6.16 -3.47
N PHE A 41 12.08 -6.80 -4.54
CA PHE A 41 11.16 -7.24 -5.59
C PHE A 41 10.11 -8.19 -5.04
N GLU A 42 8.88 -7.98 -5.44
CA GLU A 42 7.74 -8.81 -5.14
C GLU A 42 6.78 -8.80 -6.32
N GLN A 43 6.51 -10.00 -6.89
CA GLN A 43 5.63 -10.17 -8.03
C GLN A 43 6.03 -9.29 -9.23
N GLU A 44 7.34 -9.35 -9.56
CA GLU A 44 8.02 -8.71 -10.70
C GLU A 44 8.18 -7.19 -10.63
N CYS A 45 7.79 -6.53 -9.54
CA CYS A 45 8.00 -5.10 -9.35
C CYS A 45 8.64 -4.78 -7.99
N ALA A 46 9.28 -3.63 -7.90
CA ALA A 46 9.79 -3.08 -6.65
C ALA A 46 9.31 -1.64 -6.46
N ARG A 47 8.94 -1.30 -5.23
CA ARG A 47 8.63 0.08 -4.84
C ARG A 47 9.95 0.81 -4.59
N VAL A 48 10.12 1.98 -5.18
CA VAL A 48 11.31 2.81 -5.03
C VAL A 48 10.93 4.26 -4.75
N CYS A 49 11.73 4.92 -3.91
CA CYS A 49 11.56 6.34 -3.61
C CYS A 49 12.68 7.14 -4.25
N HIS A 50 12.33 8.14 -5.02
CA HIS A 50 13.25 9.09 -5.64
C HIS A 50 12.70 10.49 -5.45
N ASP A 51 13.54 11.42 -4.98
CA ASP A 51 13.17 12.80 -4.68
C ASP A 51 11.92 12.92 -3.76
N GLY A 52 11.80 12.00 -2.79
CA GLY A 52 10.71 12.00 -1.81
C GLY A 52 9.39 11.42 -2.32
N LEU A 53 9.34 10.96 -3.56
CA LEU A 53 8.15 10.35 -4.15
C LEU A 53 8.37 8.86 -4.46
N TRP A 54 7.34 8.07 -4.26
CA TRP A 54 7.33 6.65 -4.52
C TRP A 54 6.82 6.34 -5.93
N GLY A 55 7.46 5.36 -6.56
CA GLY A 55 7.11 4.79 -7.84
C GLY A 55 7.35 3.28 -7.86
N LEU A 56 7.16 2.67 -9.01
CA LEU A 56 7.36 1.24 -9.27
C LEU A 56 8.38 1.05 -10.40
N ILE A 57 9.24 0.07 -10.24
CA ILE A 57 10.19 -0.36 -11.28
C ILE A 57 10.02 -1.85 -11.58
N ASP A 58 10.36 -2.22 -12.81
CA ASP A 58 10.51 -3.61 -13.24
C ASP A 58 11.91 -4.16 -12.87
N ARG A 59 12.15 -5.44 -13.15
CA ARG A 59 13.43 -6.11 -12.86
C ARG A 59 14.60 -5.59 -13.69
N GLN A 60 14.36 -4.85 -14.76
CA GLN A 60 15.35 -4.17 -15.58
C GLN A 60 15.66 -2.76 -15.06
N GLY A 61 14.91 -2.28 -14.07
CA GLY A 61 15.04 -0.94 -13.49
C GLY A 61 14.30 0.15 -14.26
N ASN A 62 13.46 -0.23 -15.21
CA ASN A 62 12.58 0.72 -15.91
C ASN A 62 11.39 1.08 -15.03
N TYR A 63 10.94 2.32 -15.09
CA TYR A 63 9.74 2.72 -14.38
C TYR A 63 8.49 2.09 -15.00
N ILE A 64 7.76 1.28 -14.20
CA ILE A 64 6.37 0.91 -14.44
C ILE A 64 5.49 2.11 -14.11
N LEU A 65 5.79 2.75 -12.98
CA LEU A 65 5.18 4.00 -12.52
C LEU A 65 6.31 4.93 -12.08
N PRO A 66 6.51 6.09 -12.72
CA PRO A 66 7.46 7.09 -12.25
C PRO A 66 7.18 7.51 -10.80
N PRO A 67 8.18 8.04 -10.06
CA PRO A 67 7.96 8.58 -8.72
C PRO A 67 6.83 9.61 -8.72
N THR A 68 5.71 9.28 -8.06
CA THR A 68 4.46 10.05 -8.17
C THR A 68 3.82 10.29 -6.81
N TYR A 69 3.84 9.30 -5.93
CA TYR A 69 3.07 9.32 -4.69
C TYR A 69 3.93 9.64 -3.48
N SER A 70 3.38 10.45 -2.55
CA SER A 70 4.06 10.75 -1.29
C SER A 70 4.21 9.53 -0.37
N GLN A 71 3.30 8.57 -0.49
CA GLN A 71 3.36 7.28 0.21
C GLN A 71 2.84 6.16 -0.71
N MET A 72 3.37 4.96 -0.53
CA MET A 72 2.94 3.76 -1.23
C MET A 72 3.13 2.54 -0.32
N GLU A 73 2.01 1.94 0.07
CA GLU A 73 2.01 0.74 0.88
C GLU A 73 2.37 -0.51 0.07
N GLN A 74 2.60 -1.62 0.75
CA GLN A 74 2.80 -2.92 0.11
C GLN A 74 1.52 -3.35 -0.62
N PHE A 75 1.70 -4.07 -1.74
CA PHE A 75 0.57 -4.66 -2.45
C PHE A 75 -0.13 -5.71 -1.57
N ALA A 76 -1.40 -5.52 -1.38
CA ALA A 76 -2.29 -6.46 -0.71
C ALA A 76 -3.44 -6.79 -1.67
N GLU A 77 -3.62 -8.08 -1.93
CA GLU A 77 -4.67 -8.58 -2.83
C GLU A 77 -4.66 -7.94 -4.24
N GLY A 78 -3.46 -7.57 -4.72
CA GLY A 78 -3.25 -7.01 -6.05
C GLY A 78 -3.33 -5.47 -6.12
N LEU A 79 -3.65 -4.80 -5.03
CA LEU A 79 -3.75 -3.34 -4.95
C LEU A 79 -2.80 -2.79 -3.88
N ALA A 80 -2.22 -1.63 -4.14
CA ALA A 80 -1.44 -0.87 -3.17
C ALA A 80 -2.14 0.44 -2.83
N LEU A 81 -2.27 0.73 -1.54
CA LEU A 81 -2.71 2.04 -1.08
C LEU A 81 -1.62 3.06 -1.39
N VAL A 82 -2.01 4.16 -2.00
CA VAL A 82 -1.13 5.29 -2.33
C VAL A 82 -1.71 6.59 -1.80
N SER A 83 -0.83 7.54 -1.50
CA SER A 83 -1.27 8.87 -1.08
C SER A 83 -0.59 9.97 -1.86
N LEU A 84 -1.35 11.03 -2.13
CA LEU A 84 -0.89 12.27 -2.74
C LEU A 84 -1.82 13.41 -2.32
N HIS A 85 -1.23 14.58 -1.97
CA HIS A 85 -1.99 15.77 -1.53
C HIS A 85 -3.01 15.47 -0.41
N ASN A 86 -2.61 14.66 0.58
CA ASN A 86 -3.45 14.23 1.71
C ASN A 86 -4.70 13.45 1.32
N LYS A 87 -4.72 12.87 0.12
CA LYS A 87 -5.75 11.94 -0.30
C LYS A 87 -5.16 10.57 -0.58
N VAL A 88 -5.93 9.53 -0.29
CA VAL A 88 -5.55 8.14 -0.54
C VAL A 88 -6.48 7.50 -1.56
N GLY A 89 -5.91 6.58 -2.29
CA GLY A 89 -6.59 5.72 -3.26
C GLY A 89 -5.78 4.46 -3.47
N PHE A 90 -6.09 3.70 -4.51
CA PHE A 90 -5.43 2.42 -4.74
C PHE A 90 -5.01 2.26 -6.20
N ILE A 91 -3.81 1.73 -6.40
CA ILE A 91 -3.26 1.41 -7.72
C ILE A 91 -3.03 -0.10 -7.84
N ASN A 92 -3.01 -0.58 -9.09
CA ASN A 92 -2.58 -1.93 -9.41
C ASN A 92 -1.06 -1.97 -9.71
N LYS A 93 -0.50 -3.15 -9.98
CA LYS A 93 0.92 -3.36 -10.30
C LYS A 93 1.38 -2.75 -11.61
N LYS A 94 0.46 -2.36 -12.50
CA LYS A 94 0.77 -1.63 -13.72
C LYS A 94 0.88 -0.12 -13.47
N GLY A 95 0.67 0.33 -12.21
CA GLY A 95 0.64 1.74 -11.85
C GLY A 95 -0.67 2.45 -12.21
N GLU A 96 -1.70 1.69 -12.61
CA GLU A 96 -3.01 2.25 -12.96
C GLU A 96 -3.83 2.50 -11.69
N VAL A 97 -4.47 3.67 -11.60
CA VAL A 97 -5.39 3.99 -10.51
C VAL A 97 -6.67 3.16 -10.66
N VAL A 98 -6.94 2.31 -9.70
CA VAL A 98 -8.16 1.47 -9.64
C VAL A 98 -9.23 2.15 -8.79
N ILE A 99 -8.84 2.72 -7.66
CA ILE A 99 -9.72 3.50 -6.78
C ILE A 99 -9.14 4.91 -6.70
N PRO A 100 -9.89 5.95 -7.10
CA PRO A 100 -9.43 7.33 -7.10
C PRO A 100 -8.92 7.79 -5.73
N LEU A 101 -8.01 8.78 -5.73
CA LEU A 101 -7.48 9.39 -4.50
C LEU A 101 -8.52 10.40 -3.96
N GLU A 102 -9.58 9.89 -3.37
CA GLU A 102 -10.70 10.70 -2.86
C GLU A 102 -10.91 10.57 -1.35
N TYR A 103 -10.36 9.51 -0.75
CA TYR A 103 -10.45 9.28 0.69
C TYR A 103 -9.37 10.06 1.46
N ASP A 104 -9.66 10.42 2.71
CA ASP A 104 -8.72 11.16 3.57
C ASP A 104 -7.76 10.23 4.32
N ASN A 105 -8.16 8.98 4.53
CA ASN A 105 -7.33 7.94 5.12
C ASN A 105 -7.80 6.56 4.67
N GLY A 106 -6.98 5.54 4.85
CA GLY A 106 -7.34 4.18 4.47
C GLY A 106 -6.37 3.13 4.97
N CYS A 107 -6.78 1.89 4.89
CA CYS A 107 -5.96 0.71 5.15
C CYS A 107 -5.89 -0.14 3.87
N SER A 108 -4.82 -0.92 3.74
CA SER A 108 -4.69 -1.89 2.65
C SER A 108 -5.84 -2.89 2.64
N PHE A 109 -6.16 -3.42 1.46
CA PHE A 109 -7.17 -4.46 1.31
C PHE A 109 -6.85 -5.69 2.15
N SER A 110 -7.85 -6.22 2.80
CA SER A 110 -7.80 -7.48 3.52
C SER A 110 -9.15 -8.19 3.39
N GLU A 111 -9.11 -9.43 2.97
CA GLU A 111 -10.29 -10.27 2.76
C GLU A 111 -11.37 -9.64 1.86
N GLY A 112 -10.90 -8.91 0.81
CA GLY A 112 -11.74 -8.29 -0.20
C GLY A 112 -12.26 -6.90 0.15
N LEU A 113 -11.98 -6.38 1.35
CA LEU A 113 -12.45 -5.08 1.82
C LEU A 113 -11.29 -4.19 2.27
N ALA A 114 -11.43 -2.88 2.07
CA ALA A 114 -10.56 -1.87 2.64
C ALA A 114 -11.34 -0.92 3.53
N ALA A 115 -10.83 -0.66 4.73
CA ALA A 115 -11.33 0.41 5.57
C ALA A 115 -10.84 1.74 5.01
N VAL A 116 -11.74 2.69 4.78
CA VAL A 116 -11.41 4.03 4.29
C VAL A 116 -12.18 5.09 5.08
N CYS A 117 -11.64 6.29 5.14
CA CYS A 117 -12.18 7.40 5.93
C CYS A 117 -12.51 8.60 5.05
N ILE A 118 -13.61 9.29 5.36
CA ILE A 118 -14.02 10.55 4.75
C ILE A 118 -14.17 11.60 5.84
N GLU A 119 -13.27 12.60 5.88
CA GLU A 119 -13.27 13.66 6.90
C GLU A 119 -14.45 14.60 6.77
N SER A 120 -14.92 14.88 5.55
CA SER A 120 -16.10 15.73 5.29
C SER A 120 -17.39 15.19 5.95
N GLN A 121 -17.39 13.91 6.35
CA GLN A 121 -18.47 13.26 7.09
C GLN A 121 -18.10 13.05 8.57
N SER A 122 -17.45 14.02 9.19
CA SER A 122 -17.02 13.96 10.60
C SER A 122 -16.00 12.86 10.88
N SER A 123 -15.07 12.67 9.94
CA SER A 123 -13.99 11.65 10.02
C SER A 123 -14.54 10.25 10.28
N LYS A 124 -15.53 9.83 9.51
CA LYS A 124 -16.10 8.49 9.63
C LYS A 124 -15.43 7.49 8.70
N TRP A 125 -15.27 6.30 9.23
CA TRP A 125 -14.75 5.13 8.51
C TRP A 125 -15.91 4.27 8.01
N GLY A 126 -15.71 3.73 6.81
CA GLY A 126 -16.53 2.72 6.19
C GLY A 126 -15.69 1.66 5.52
N TYR A 127 -16.28 0.71 4.85
CA TYR A 127 -15.57 -0.31 4.10
C TYR A 127 -16.03 -0.34 2.65
N ILE A 128 -15.06 -0.39 1.75
CA ILE A 128 -15.27 -0.49 0.31
C ILE A 128 -14.73 -1.82 -0.23
N ASN A 129 -15.29 -2.26 -1.36
CA ASN A 129 -14.73 -3.36 -2.15
C ASN A 129 -13.76 -2.84 -3.23
N LYS A 130 -13.19 -3.74 -4.04
CA LYS A 130 -12.23 -3.39 -5.09
C LYS A 130 -12.83 -2.63 -6.28
N ASP A 131 -14.15 -2.62 -6.40
CA ASP A 131 -14.90 -1.86 -7.40
C ASP A 131 -15.27 -0.47 -6.90
N ASN A 132 -14.72 -0.07 -5.74
CA ASN A 132 -15.00 1.20 -5.04
C ASN A 132 -16.47 1.35 -4.60
N GLU A 133 -17.15 0.25 -4.34
CA GLU A 133 -18.51 0.26 -3.81
C GLU A 133 -18.51 0.22 -2.29
N GLU A 134 -19.35 1.04 -1.65
CA GLU A 134 -19.56 1.00 -0.21
C GLU A 134 -20.22 -0.34 0.19
N VAL A 135 -19.52 -1.13 1.00
CA VAL A 135 -20.04 -2.40 1.55
C VAL A 135 -20.56 -2.20 2.97
N LEU A 136 -19.83 -1.45 3.79
CA LEU A 136 -20.28 -1.05 5.12
C LEU A 136 -20.25 0.48 5.24
N PRO A 137 -21.33 1.08 5.77
CA PRO A 137 -21.52 2.52 5.72
C PRO A 137 -20.48 3.31 6.53
N PHE A 138 -20.23 4.55 6.11
CA PHE A 138 -19.35 5.50 6.78
C PHE A 138 -20.01 5.99 8.08
N LYS A 139 -19.85 5.23 9.15
CA LYS A 139 -20.41 5.54 10.48
C LYS A 139 -19.47 5.28 11.64
N TYR A 140 -18.39 4.52 11.41
CA TYR A 140 -17.47 4.12 12.47
C TYR A 140 -16.48 5.24 12.79
N ASP A 141 -16.15 5.42 14.07
CA ASP A 141 -15.14 6.36 14.53
C ASP A 141 -13.73 5.85 14.25
N ILE A 142 -13.55 4.51 14.28
CA ILE A 142 -12.33 3.78 13.97
C ILE A 142 -12.72 2.50 13.24
N ALA A 143 -11.92 2.06 12.26
CA ALA A 143 -12.09 0.78 11.60
C ALA A 143 -10.73 0.12 11.32
N GLU A 144 -10.59 -1.14 11.70
CA GLU A 144 -9.42 -1.96 11.40
C GLU A 144 -9.69 -2.85 10.18
N PRO A 145 -8.66 -3.33 9.47
CA PRO A 145 -8.82 -4.31 8.40
C PRO A 145 -9.50 -5.60 8.91
N PHE A 146 -10.21 -6.29 8.02
CA PHE A 146 -10.76 -7.62 8.31
C PHE A 146 -9.64 -8.66 8.47
N TYR A 147 -9.79 -9.51 9.46
CA TYR A 147 -8.95 -10.69 9.68
C TYR A 147 -9.82 -11.83 10.24
N ASN A 148 -9.75 -13.00 9.63
CA ASN A 148 -10.62 -14.15 9.94
C ASN A 148 -12.12 -13.78 9.94
N ASN A 149 -12.55 -13.04 8.91
CA ASN A 149 -13.92 -12.53 8.72
C ASN A 149 -14.45 -11.58 9.80
N ILE A 150 -13.57 -11.04 10.64
CA ILE A 150 -13.92 -10.12 11.72
C ILE A 150 -13.07 -8.86 11.60
N ALA A 151 -13.66 -7.70 11.82
CA ALA A 151 -12.96 -6.44 12.00
C ALA A 151 -13.32 -5.83 13.35
N ARG A 152 -12.35 -5.14 13.95
CA ARG A 152 -12.61 -4.30 15.12
C ARG A 152 -12.97 -2.90 14.65
N VAL A 153 -14.06 -2.35 15.20
CA VAL A 153 -14.51 -1.00 14.90
C VAL A 153 -14.85 -0.24 16.19
N GLY A 154 -14.74 1.08 16.14
CA GLY A 154 -15.23 1.98 17.18
C GLY A 154 -16.55 2.62 16.72
N LEU A 155 -17.54 2.68 17.58
CA LEU A 155 -18.82 3.36 17.32
C LEU A 155 -19.34 3.98 18.60
N TYR A 156 -19.57 5.31 18.60
CA TYR A 156 -20.00 6.07 19.78
C TYR A 156 -19.16 5.82 21.03
N GLY A 157 -17.83 5.77 20.84
CA GLY A 157 -16.87 5.55 21.92
C GLY A 157 -16.80 4.10 22.44
N LYS A 158 -17.52 3.16 21.81
CA LYS A 158 -17.46 1.73 22.15
C LYS A 158 -16.69 0.96 21.08
N SER A 159 -15.81 0.07 21.52
CA SER A 159 -15.13 -0.89 20.63
C SER A 159 -15.98 -2.15 20.52
N MET A 160 -16.16 -2.65 19.29
CA MET A 160 -16.88 -3.89 19.01
C MET A 160 -16.23 -4.65 17.86
N LYS A 161 -16.53 -5.93 17.74
CA LYS A 161 -16.15 -6.76 16.59
C LYS A 161 -17.36 -6.91 15.67
N ILE A 162 -17.12 -6.78 14.37
CA ILE A 162 -18.17 -6.94 13.36
C ILE A 162 -17.75 -7.97 12.30
N ASN A 163 -18.72 -8.63 11.70
CA ASN A 163 -18.54 -9.43 10.49
C ASN A 163 -18.66 -8.55 9.23
N LYS A 164 -18.48 -9.15 8.04
CA LYS A 164 -18.56 -8.45 6.75
C LYS A 164 -19.95 -7.94 6.38
N GLN A 165 -20.99 -8.33 7.11
CA GLN A 165 -22.36 -7.79 7.02
C GLN A 165 -22.59 -6.62 7.98
N GLY A 166 -21.58 -6.26 8.79
CA GLY A 166 -21.66 -5.20 9.78
C GLY A 166 -22.40 -5.59 11.06
N SER A 167 -22.70 -6.89 11.25
CA SER A 167 -23.30 -7.41 12.47
C SER A 167 -22.25 -7.61 13.56
N GLU A 168 -22.59 -7.24 14.81
CA GLU A 168 -21.72 -7.45 15.96
C GLU A 168 -21.51 -8.94 16.20
N CYS A 169 -20.25 -9.30 16.48
CA CYS A 169 -19.83 -10.64 16.84
C CYS A 169 -19.46 -10.68 18.33
N LEU A 170 -19.91 -11.71 19.04
CA LEU A 170 -19.58 -11.94 20.44
C LEU A 170 -18.15 -12.48 20.60
#